data_2bc00b47b98c5736c1bcaffae9036ffb
#
_entry.id   2bc00b47b98c5736c1bcaffae9036ffb
#
_cell.length_a   1.000
_cell.length_b   1.000
_cell.length_c   1.000
_cell.angle_alpha   90.00
_cell.angle_beta   90.00
_cell.angle_gamma   90.00
#
_symmetry.space_group_name_H-M   'P 1'
#
loop_
_entity.id
_entity.type
_entity.pdbx_description
1 polymer ?
#
loop_
_entity_poly.entity_id
_entity_poly.type
_entity_poly.pdbx_seq_one_letter_code
_entity_poly.pdbx_strand_id
1 'polypeptide(L)'
;MVGVVVEHRRIDHPWQSHRWQAVDVLPGEVSAADWTVLGQGEGWVRYLAGAAELSLFPGECETYAYNLQSREPAIYVVLRKTDDARGIKLLGATVDPGEAHAHADTGDDLVEALPLPGPVREWMEAFVAVHYVERTKWKRKRDRADPEAMAIRTPGQRGYEDADYEDED
;
A
#
# COMPACT_ATOMS: atom_id res chain seq x y z
N MET A 1 -19.24 4.49 3.42
CA MET A 1 -18.90 5.64 4.31
C MET A 1 -18.46 5.12 5.65
N VAL A 2 -17.46 5.76 6.24
CA VAL A 2 -16.99 5.51 7.62
C VAL A 2 -16.67 6.85 8.29
N GLY A 3 -16.98 6.97 9.57
CA GLY A 3 -16.55 8.10 10.38
C GLY A 3 -15.14 7.84 10.93
N VAL A 4 -14.27 8.82 10.88
CA VAL A 4 -12.88 8.69 11.36
C VAL A 4 -12.71 9.41 12.68
N VAL A 5 -12.20 8.68 13.68
CA VAL A 5 -11.87 9.22 14.99
C VAL A 5 -10.37 9.45 15.10
N VAL A 6 -10.00 10.68 15.42
CA VAL A 6 -8.60 11.06 15.63
C VAL A 6 -8.38 11.50 17.08
N GLU A 7 -7.20 11.26 17.56
CA GLU A 7 -6.76 11.69 18.88
C GLU A 7 -5.62 12.69 18.74
N HIS A 8 -5.76 13.81 19.44
CA HIS A 8 -4.69 14.76 19.68
C HIS A 8 -4.17 14.54 21.09
N ARG A 9 -2.94 14.07 21.19
CA ARG A 9 -2.33 13.70 22.47
C ARG A 9 -1.08 14.53 22.74
N ARG A 10 -0.97 15.02 23.97
CA ARG A 10 0.28 15.59 24.47
C ARG A 10 1.29 14.46 24.70
N ILE A 11 2.50 14.63 24.21
CA ILE A 11 3.59 13.68 24.39
C ILE A 11 4.79 14.36 25.03
N ASP A 12 5.54 13.59 25.80
CA ASP A 12 6.82 14.03 26.38
C ASP A 12 7.94 13.63 25.40
N HIS A 13 8.20 14.50 24.43
CA HIS A 13 9.23 14.26 23.43
C HIS A 13 10.02 15.54 23.17
N PRO A 14 11.38 15.50 23.04
CA PRO A 14 12.24 16.68 22.92
C PRO A 14 11.90 17.62 21.76
N TRP A 15 11.37 17.09 20.66
CA TRP A 15 11.13 17.82 19.43
C TRP A 15 9.65 18.02 19.07
N GLN A 16 8.72 17.40 19.82
CA GLN A 16 7.30 17.42 19.51
C GLN A 16 6.48 17.34 20.79
N SER A 17 5.70 18.37 21.06
CA SER A 17 4.85 18.40 22.28
C SER A 17 3.51 17.70 22.14
N HIS A 18 3.06 17.45 20.90
CA HIS A 18 1.75 16.86 20.62
C HIS A 18 1.85 15.91 19.42
N ARG A 19 0.97 14.91 19.41
CA ARG A 19 0.83 13.95 18.30
C ARG A 19 -0.63 13.84 17.88
N TRP A 20 -0.85 13.83 16.57
CA TRP A 20 -2.11 13.40 15.96
C TRP A 20 -2.02 11.93 15.56
N GLN A 21 -3.09 11.19 15.80
CA GLN A 21 -3.20 9.78 15.43
C GLN A 21 -4.66 9.42 15.16
N ALA A 22 -4.95 8.68 14.09
CA ALA A 22 -6.23 8.01 13.95
C ALA A 22 -6.29 6.85 14.95
N VAL A 23 -7.40 6.73 15.68
CA VAL A 23 -7.54 5.76 16.77
C VAL A 23 -8.73 4.84 16.60
N ASP A 24 -9.71 5.22 15.79
CA ASP A 24 -10.90 4.40 15.53
C ASP A 24 -11.58 4.77 14.25
N VAL A 25 -12.38 3.84 13.72
CA VAL A 25 -13.22 4.00 12.54
C VAL A 25 -14.62 3.48 12.83
N LEU A 26 -15.59 4.34 12.65
CA LEU A 26 -17.01 4.06 12.89
C LEU A 26 -17.68 3.70 11.54
N PRO A 27 -18.12 2.45 11.32
CA PRO A 27 -18.79 2.09 10.08
C PRO A 27 -20.18 2.73 9.98
N GLY A 28 -20.55 3.14 8.77
CA GLY A 28 -21.85 3.76 8.47
C GLY A 28 -21.79 5.28 8.33
N GLU A 29 -22.98 5.87 8.17
CA GLU A 29 -23.13 7.32 8.07
C GLU A 29 -22.98 7.97 9.44
N VAL A 30 -22.24 9.07 9.47
CA VAL A 30 -22.03 9.87 10.66
C VAL A 30 -22.73 11.22 10.46
N SER A 31 -23.67 11.54 11.33
CA SER A 31 -24.48 12.78 11.25
C SER A 31 -23.89 13.95 12.04
N ALA A 32 -22.85 13.71 12.86
CA ALA A 32 -22.19 14.78 13.59
C ALA A 32 -21.28 15.61 12.68
N ALA A 33 -21.15 16.89 13.00
CA ALA A 33 -20.26 17.78 12.28
C ALA A 33 -18.79 17.35 12.40
N ASP A 34 -18.02 17.63 11.35
CA ASP A 34 -16.58 17.37 11.35
C ASP A 34 -15.90 18.08 12.54
N TRP A 35 -14.92 17.41 13.10
CA TRP A 35 -14.15 17.88 14.24
C TRP A 35 -14.96 18.06 15.55
N THR A 36 -16.11 17.40 15.66
CA THR A 36 -16.85 17.31 16.91
C THR A 36 -16.01 16.58 17.95
N VAL A 37 -15.91 17.13 19.16
CA VAL A 37 -15.24 16.48 20.29
C VAL A 37 -16.08 15.30 20.77
N LEU A 38 -15.49 14.11 20.76
CA LEU A 38 -16.11 12.86 21.22
C LEU A 38 -15.74 12.54 22.66
N GLY A 39 -14.59 13.00 23.12
CA GLY A 39 -14.12 12.76 24.47
C GLY A 39 -12.79 13.47 24.72
N GLN A 40 -12.49 13.65 26.00
CA GLN A 40 -11.24 14.26 26.42
C GLN A 40 -10.83 13.75 27.80
N GLY A 41 -9.53 13.82 28.06
CA GLY A 41 -8.92 13.44 29.32
C GLY A 41 -7.64 14.21 29.56
N GLU A 42 -6.88 13.79 30.56
CA GLU A 42 -5.61 14.42 30.86
C GLU A 42 -4.61 14.21 29.72
N GLY A 43 -4.28 15.30 29.01
CA GLY A 43 -3.31 15.32 27.93
C GLY A 43 -3.80 14.75 26.61
N TRP A 44 -5.09 14.48 26.41
CA TRP A 44 -5.64 14.02 25.13
C TRP A 44 -7.06 14.52 24.86
N VAL A 45 -7.36 14.69 23.58
CA VAL A 45 -8.71 14.99 23.08
C VAL A 45 -8.97 14.12 21.85
N ARG A 46 -10.16 13.50 21.77
CA ARG A 46 -10.64 12.76 20.58
C ARG A 46 -11.69 13.55 19.85
N TYR A 47 -11.56 13.53 18.54
CA TYR A 47 -12.45 14.20 17.61
C TYR A 47 -13.01 13.22 16.59
N LEU A 48 -14.23 13.45 16.16
CA LEU A 48 -14.70 12.95 14.89
C LEU A 48 -14.10 13.83 13.79
N ALA A 49 -13.06 13.36 13.10
CA ALA A 49 -12.39 14.16 12.07
C ALA A 49 -13.29 14.45 10.87
N GLY A 50 -14.22 13.55 10.60
CA GLY A 50 -15.18 13.63 9.50
C GLY A 50 -15.54 12.25 8.97
N ALA A 51 -16.30 12.22 7.89
CA ALA A 51 -16.64 11.00 7.17
C ALA A 51 -15.67 10.80 5.98
N ALA A 52 -15.28 9.55 5.77
CA ALA A 52 -14.52 9.12 4.60
C ALA A 52 -15.37 8.18 3.74
N GLU A 53 -15.36 8.39 2.44
CA GLU A 53 -15.94 7.47 1.49
C GLU A 53 -14.96 6.32 1.22
N LEU A 54 -15.48 5.08 1.24
CA LEU A 54 -14.72 3.90 0.83
C LEU A 54 -15.21 3.44 -0.53
N SER A 55 -14.29 3.23 -1.45
CA SER A 55 -14.58 2.72 -2.80
C SER A 55 -13.82 1.42 -3.04
N LEU A 56 -14.46 0.47 -3.74
CA LEU A 56 -13.82 -0.75 -4.19
C LEU A 56 -13.83 -0.82 -5.72
N PHE A 57 -12.72 -1.23 -6.29
CA PHE A 57 -12.53 -1.33 -7.74
C PHE A 57 -12.20 -2.78 -8.14
N PRO A 58 -12.86 -3.33 -9.17
CA PRO A 58 -12.62 -4.72 -9.59
C PRO A 58 -11.16 -5.02 -9.94
N GLY A 59 -10.43 -4.03 -10.43
CA GLY A 59 -9.00 -4.15 -10.76
C GLY A 59 -8.10 -4.44 -9.56
N GLU A 60 -8.54 -4.04 -8.36
CA GLU A 60 -7.75 -4.10 -7.12
C GLU A 60 -8.19 -5.26 -6.19
N CYS A 61 -9.01 -6.21 -6.69
CA CYS A 61 -9.50 -7.33 -5.89
C CYS A 61 -8.38 -8.23 -5.33
N GLU A 62 -7.22 -8.30 -5.99
CA GLU A 62 -6.07 -9.07 -5.48
C GLU A 62 -5.53 -8.44 -4.18
N THR A 63 -5.45 -7.11 -4.11
CA THR A 63 -4.97 -6.39 -2.92
C THR A 63 -5.98 -6.47 -1.77
N TYR A 64 -7.27 -6.39 -2.09
CA TYR A 64 -8.33 -6.58 -1.08
C TYR A 64 -8.35 -8.00 -0.52
N ALA A 65 -8.22 -9.02 -1.37
CA ALA A 65 -8.12 -10.40 -0.94
C ALA A 65 -6.88 -10.62 -0.04
N TYR A 66 -5.75 -10.01 -0.39
CA TYR A 66 -4.55 -10.04 0.42
C TYR A 66 -4.77 -9.41 1.80
N ASN A 67 -5.41 -8.22 1.87
CA ASN A 67 -5.74 -7.57 3.12
C ASN A 67 -6.66 -8.44 3.99
N LEU A 68 -7.74 -8.98 3.42
CA LEU A 68 -8.69 -9.86 4.12
C LEU A 68 -8.04 -11.13 4.68
N GLN A 69 -7.03 -11.68 4.00
CA GLN A 69 -6.30 -12.89 4.39
C GLN A 69 -5.13 -12.61 5.34
N SER A 70 -4.80 -11.35 5.57
CA SER A 70 -3.73 -10.98 6.49
C SER A 70 -4.07 -11.42 7.92
N ARG A 71 -3.06 -11.52 8.76
CA ARG A 71 -3.25 -11.82 10.19
C ARG A 71 -4.11 -10.77 10.90
N GLU A 72 -3.97 -9.53 10.49
CA GLU A 72 -4.66 -8.37 11.04
C GLU A 72 -5.21 -7.52 9.89
N PRO A 73 -6.40 -7.88 9.36
CA PRO A 73 -7.03 -7.10 8.31
C PRO A 73 -7.26 -5.66 8.78
N ALA A 74 -6.92 -4.71 7.92
CA ALA A 74 -6.86 -3.31 8.30
C ALA A 74 -7.65 -2.39 7.36
N ILE A 75 -8.11 -1.28 7.92
CA ILE A 75 -8.49 -0.07 7.19
C ILE A 75 -7.42 0.98 7.46
N TYR A 76 -7.04 1.70 6.44
CA TYR A 76 -5.98 2.70 6.49
C TYR A 76 -6.60 4.08 6.46
N VAL A 77 -6.31 4.89 7.47
CA VAL A 77 -6.72 6.30 7.55
C VAL A 77 -5.56 7.18 7.13
N VAL A 78 -5.84 8.13 6.25
CA VAL A 78 -4.85 9.06 5.72
C VAL A 78 -5.15 10.46 6.25
N LEU A 79 -4.21 10.98 7.02
CA LEU A 79 -4.24 12.33 7.56
C LEU A 79 -3.10 13.14 6.95
N ARG A 80 -3.33 14.41 6.64
CA ARG A 80 -2.29 15.31 6.13
C ARG A 80 -2.02 16.44 7.11
N LYS A 81 -0.74 16.71 7.35
CA LYS A 81 -0.32 17.90 8.10
C LYS A 81 -0.68 19.16 7.31
N THR A 82 -1.12 20.19 8.01
CA THR A 82 -1.50 21.47 7.44
C THR A 82 -0.89 22.63 8.24
N ASP A 83 -0.78 23.78 7.61
CA ASP A 83 -0.30 25.00 8.28
C ASP A 83 -1.42 25.81 8.96
N ASP A 84 -2.66 25.26 8.95
CA ASP A 84 -3.79 25.90 9.63
C ASP A 84 -3.72 25.73 11.16
N ALA A 85 -4.61 26.41 11.86
CA ALA A 85 -4.63 26.41 13.33
C ALA A 85 -4.82 25.02 13.96
N ARG A 86 -5.35 24.03 13.22
CA ARG A 86 -5.50 22.65 13.67
C ARG A 86 -4.25 21.84 13.42
N GLY A 87 -3.52 22.14 12.34
CA GLY A 87 -2.29 21.44 11.95
C GLY A 87 -2.49 20.06 11.32
N ILE A 88 -3.74 19.63 11.07
CA ILE A 88 -4.07 18.33 10.50
C ILE A 88 -5.43 18.36 9.79
N LYS A 89 -5.56 17.60 8.72
CA LYS A 89 -6.83 17.32 8.04
C LYS A 89 -6.99 15.85 7.70
N LEU A 90 -8.21 15.37 7.65
CA LEU A 90 -8.55 14.06 7.09
C LEU A 90 -8.50 14.15 5.56
N LEU A 91 -7.73 13.27 4.92
CA LEU A 91 -7.76 13.10 3.47
C LEU A 91 -8.76 12.02 3.06
N GLY A 92 -8.81 10.92 3.79
CA GLY A 92 -9.68 9.82 3.48
C GLY A 92 -9.33 8.56 4.25
N ALA A 93 -9.96 7.47 3.84
CA ALA A 93 -9.64 6.13 4.30
C ALA A 93 -9.69 5.15 3.13
N THR A 94 -8.88 4.12 3.17
CA THR A 94 -8.84 3.07 2.16
C THR A 94 -8.68 1.70 2.80
N VAL A 95 -9.12 0.66 2.10
CA VAL A 95 -8.88 -0.74 2.45
C VAL A 95 -7.83 -1.39 1.56
N ASP A 96 -7.25 -0.60 0.64
CA ASP A 96 -6.18 -1.01 -0.25
C ASP A 96 -4.81 -0.72 0.38
N PRO A 97 -4.02 -1.76 0.73
CA PRO A 97 -2.67 -1.58 1.24
C PRO A 97 -1.74 -0.86 0.26
N GLY A 98 -1.96 -1.01 -1.05
CA GLY A 98 -1.14 -0.37 -2.09
C GLY A 98 -1.37 1.15 -2.13
N GLU A 99 -2.63 1.58 -2.08
CA GLU A 99 -3.01 3.00 -1.98
C GLU A 99 -2.47 3.63 -0.69
N ALA A 100 -2.63 2.92 0.44
CA ALA A 100 -2.09 3.36 1.72
C ALA A 100 -0.57 3.56 1.67
N HIS A 101 0.15 2.64 1.04
CA HIS A 101 1.60 2.73 0.86
C HIS A 101 2.01 3.92 0.00
N ALA A 102 1.28 4.18 -1.09
CA ALA A 102 1.53 5.34 -1.94
C ALA A 102 1.40 6.67 -1.17
N HIS A 103 0.43 6.77 -0.26
CA HIS A 103 0.31 7.93 0.62
C HIS A 103 1.47 8.04 1.62
N ALA A 104 1.90 6.93 2.22
CA ALA A 104 3.02 6.91 3.15
C ALA A 104 4.34 7.37 2.51
N ASP A 105 4.54 7.07 1.24
CA ASP A 105 5.76 7.44 0.49
C ASP A 105 5.87 8.94 0.20
N THR A 106 4.79 9.71 0.29
CA THR A 106 4.82 11.16 0.04
C THR A 106 5.58 11.93 1.13
N GLY A 107 5.67 11.37 2.34
CA GLY A 107 6.29 12.01 3.50
C GLY A 107 5.44 13.10 4.19
N ASP A 108 4.41 13.60 3.54
CA ASP A 108 3.52 14.65 4.07
C ASP A 108 2.29 14.06 4.78
N ASP A 109 1.96 12.81 4.47
CA ASP A 109 0.79 12.13 4.98
C ASP A 109 1.15 11.24 6.18
N LEU A 110 0.21 11.17 7.13
CA LEU A 110 0.23 10.22 8.23
C LEU A 110 -0.77 9.12 7.87
N VAL A 111 -0.26 7.90 7.73
CA VAL A 111 -1.10 6.72 7.43
C VAL A 111 -1.14 5.84 8.66
N GLU A 112 -2.34 5.61 9.18
CA GLU A 112 -2.58 4.75 10.34
C GLU A 112 -3.40 3.54 9.93
N ALA A 113 -2.88 2.35 10.22
CA ALA A 113 -3.60 1.10 10.05
C ALA A 113 -4.43 0.81 11.30
N LEU A 114 -5.73 0.68 11.13
CA LEU A 114 -6.67 0.36 12.19
C LEU A 114 -7.36 -0.98 11.90
N PRO A 115 -7.84 -1.70 12.92
CA PRO A 115 -8.58 -2.93 12.71
C PRO A 115 -9.75 -2.74 11.75
N LEU A 116 -9.91 -3.63 10.79
CA LEU A 116 -10.98 -3.57 9.80
C LEU A 116 -12.33 -3.81 10.49
N PRO A 117 -13.28 -2.84 10.45
CA PRO A 117 -14.60 -3.01 11.07
C PRO A 117 -15.39 -4.14 10.40
N GLY A 118 -16.14 -4.92 11.19
CA GLY A 118 -16.94 -6.05 10.70
C GLY A 118 -17.80 -5.75 9.48
N PRO A 119 -18.64 -4.70 9.49
CA PRO A 119 -19.46 -4.35 8.34
C PRO A 119 -18.67 -3.99 7.06
N VAL A 120 -17.48 -3.37 7.23
CA VAL A 120 -16.60 -3.07 6.09
C VAL A 120 -15.97 -4.36 5.55
N ARG A 121 -15.58 -5.27 6.45
CA ARG A 121 -15.06 -6.59 6.08
C ARG A 121 -16.07 -7.39 5.28
N GLU A 122 -17.31 -7.50 5.75
CA GLU A 122 -18.38 -8.22 5.05
C GLU A 122 -18.64 -7.64 3.66
N TRP A 123 -18.64 -6.31 3.53
CA TRP A 123 -18.79 -5.64 2.25
C TRP A 123 -17.61 -5.94 1.30
N MET A 124 -16.37 -5.93 1.78
CA MET A 124 -15.18 -6.30 1.01
C MET A 124 -15.23 -7.77 0.57
N GLU A 125 -15.58 -8.69 1.49
CA GLU A 125 -15.68 -10.13 1.20
C GLU A 125 -16.72 -10.40 0.10
N ALA A 126 -17.89 -9.76 0.18
CA ALA A 126 -18.92 -9.88 -0.84
C ALA A 126 -18.45 -9.33 -2.20
N PHE A 127 -17.73 -8.21 -2.22
CA PHE A 127 -17.19 -7.62 -3.45
C PHE A 127 -16.12 -8.52 -4.08
N VAL A 128 -15.18 -9.00 -3.28
CA VAL A 128 -14.09 -9.89 -3.73
C VAL A 128 -14.68 -11.21 -4.27
N ALA A 129 -15.69 -11.79 -3.61
CA ALA A 129 -16.33 -13.02 -4.06
C ALA A 129 -16.94 -12.90 -5.48
N VAL A 130 -17.40 -11.70 -5.85
CA VAL A 130 -18.02 -11.46 -7.17
C VAL A 130 -16.98 -11.09 -8.24
N HIS A 131 -15.96 -10.31 -7.87
CA HIS A 131 -15.07 -9.66 -8.83
C HIS A 131 -13.66 -10.25 -8.89
N TYR A 132 -13.25 -11.04 -7.91
CA TYR A 132 -11.93 -11.64 -7.89
C TYR A 132 -11.83 -12.79 -8.89
N VAL A 133 -10.99 -12.61 -9.89
CA VAL A 133 -10.60 -13.66 -10.82
C VAL A 133 -9.15 -14.02 -10.55
N GLU A 134 -8.90 -15.22 -10.05
CA GLU A 134 -7.56 -15.72 -9.83
C GLU A 134 -6.78 -15.71 -11.15
N ARG A 135 -5.85 -14.74 -11.29
CA ARG A 135 -4.96 -14.70 -12.44
C ARG A 135 -3.88 -15.75 -12.26
N THR A 136 -3.93 -16.82 -13.05
CA THR A 136 -2.82 -17.77 -13.14
C THR A 136 -1.56 -17.00 -13.56
N LYS A 137 -0.64 -16.80 -12.62
CA LYS A 137 0.65 -16.15 -12.91
C LYS A 137 1.45 -17.12 -13.79
N TRP A 138 1.37 -16.96 -15.11
CA TRP A 138 2.29 -17.62 -16.02
C TRP A 138 3.68 -17.08 -15.71
N LYS A 139 4.49 -17.86 -14.99
CA LYS A 139 5.91 -17.57 -14.87
C LYS A 139 6.46 -17.58 -16.29
N ARG A 140 6.84 -16.43 -16.83
CA ARG A 140 7.63 -16.37 -18.06
C ARG A 140 8.78 -17.36 -17.87
N LYS A 141 8.83 -18.39 -18.72
CA LYS A 141 9.98 -19.28 -18.81
C LYS A 141 11.17 -18.34 -19.03
N ARG A 142 12.07 -18.23 -18.05
CA ARG A 142 13.31 -17.48 -18.27
C ARG A 142 13.93 -18.11 -19.49
N ASP A 143 14.04 -17.35 -20.59
CA ASP A 143 14.93 -17.72 -21.67
C ASP A 143 16.28 -17.89 -21.00
N ARG A 144 16.75 -19.15 -20.94
CA ARG A 144 18.14 -19.41 -20.57
C ARG A 144 18.93 -18.67 -21.62
N ALA A 145 19.59 -17.58 -21.20
CA ALA A 145 20.59 -16.95 -22.05
C ALA A 145 21.51 -18.08 -22.49
N ASP A 146 21.58 -18.29 -23.81
CA ASP A 146 22.48 -19.26 -24.39
C ASP A 146 23.89 -18.79 -24.04
N PRO A 147 24.67 -19.54 -23.20
CA PRO A 147 25.99 -19.12 -22.82
C PRO A 147 26.94 -18.98 -24.03
N GLU A 148 26.63 -19.63 -25.15
CA GLU A 148 27.42 -19.54 -26.37
C GLU A 148 27.06 -18.31 -27.23
N ALA A 149 25.88 -17.70 -27.06
CA ALA A 149 25.51 -16.49 -27.78
C ALA A 149 26.36 -15.26 -27.38
N MET A 150 27.04 -15.31 -26.24
CA MET A 150 27.97 -14.28 -25.76
C MET A 150 29.44 -14.64 -25.96
N ALA A 151 29.75 -15.78 -26.56
CA ALA A 151 31.12 -16.11 -26.94
C ALA A 151 31.55 -15.18 -28.09
N ILE A 152 32.31 -14.15 -27.78
CA ILE A 152 32.97 -13.30 -28.75
C ILE A 152 33.96 -14.21 -29.50
N ARG A 153 33.61 -14.61 -30.71
CA ARG A 153 34.56 -15.26 -31.63
C ARG A 153 35.65 -14.25 -31.92
N THR A 154 36.82 -14.47 -31.38
CA THR A 154 38.00 -13.68 -31.75
C THR A 154 38.28 -13.88 -33.22
N PRO A 155 38.28 -12.82 -34.06
CA PRO A 155 38.63 -12.96 -35.49
C PRO A 155 40.13 -13.29 -35.54
N GLY A 156 40.48 -14.48 -36.03
CA GLY A 156 41.89 -14.76 -36.30
C GLY A 156 42.41 -16.19 -36.20
N GLN A 157 41.60 -17.18 -35.84
CA GLN A 157 42.08 -18.57 -36.01
C GLN A 157 41.57 -19.13 -37.35
N ARG A 158 42.34 -18.80 -38.43
CA ARG A 158 42.35 -19.63 -39.64
C ARG A 158 43.26 -20.81 -39.35
N GLY A 159 42.72 -22.02 -39.41
CA GLY A 159 43.52 -23.24 -39.38
C GLY A 159 44.55 -23.21 -40.48
N TYR A 160 45.76 -23.59 -40.12
CA TYR A 160 46.79 -23.99 -41.06
C TYR A 160 46.33 -25.32 -41.65
N GLU A 161 45.89 -25.30 -42.91
CA GLU A 161 45.78 -26.48 -43.74
C GLU A 161 47.24 -26.89 -44.06
N ASP A 162 47.61 -28.10 -43.68
CA ASP A 162 48.86 -28.75 -44.02
C ASP A 162 48.92 -28.86 -45.57
N ALA A 163 49.89 -28.21 -46.15
CA ALA A 163 50.27 -28.43 -47.53
C ALA A 163 51.12 -29.69 -47.61
N ASP A 164 50.54 -30.74 -48.14
CA ASP A 164 51.26 -31.93 -48.57
C ASP A 164 52.31 -31.53 -49.63
N TYR A 165 53.56 -31.70 -49.24
CA TYR A 165 54.69 -31.77 -50.19
C TYR A 165 54.81 -33.20 -50.67
N GLU A 166 54.33 -33.43 -51.87
CA GLU A 166 54.77 -34.59 -52.66
C GLU A 166 56.19 -34.30 -53.15
N ASP A 167 57.12 -35.08 -52.68
CA ASP A 167 58.46 -35.19 -53.31
C ASP A 167 58.40 -36.25 -54.42
N GLU A 168 58.59 -35.83 -55.65
CA GLU A 168 58.99 -36.70 -56.71
C GLU A 168 60.47 -36.50 -57.00
N ASP A 169 61.18 -37.66 -57.08
CA ASP A 169 62.51 -38.01 -57.60
C ASP A 169 63.72 -37.84 -56.66
#